data_4d3c86d740cee637532ef77e06a5ed0b
#
_entry.id   4d3c86d740cee637532ef77e06a5ed0b
#
_cell.length_a   1.000
_cell.length_b   1.000
_cell.length_c   1.000
_cell.angle_alpha   90.00
_cell.angle_beta   90.00
_cell.angle_gamma   90.00
#
_symmetry.space_group_name_H-M   'P 1'
#
loop_
_entity.id
_entity.type
_entity.pdbx_description
1 polymer ?
#
loop_
_entity_poly.entity_id
_entity_poly.type
_entity_poly.pdbx_seq_one_letter_code
_entity_poly.pdbx_strand_id
1 'polypeptide(L)'
;MKEPLIILTGPTAVGKTHLSIALAKAVGGEIISADSMQVYKHMDIGSAKIMPQEMDGVRHYLVDELEPFEEFHVVRFQEMARAAMKEIRSRGHIPILVGGTGFYIQAVVRDIDFTENEASPYRAELEALAEEKGSTWLHEELRKVDPESAEAIHENNVKRVIRALEFYRLTGKKISEHNEEQKERQSPYQFAYFVLNDEREHLYRQIEQRIDQMLEQGLVDEVKKLKSMGCHQDMVSMKGLGYKEILDYLDGITTLPEAVEILKRDTRHFAKRQITWFKREEDVIWLNKQDYAYDEDKILGTMLEILREKDIIK
;
A
#
# COMPACT_ATOMS: atom_id res chain seq x y z
N MET A 1 5.79 -6.74 27.84
CA MET A 1 5.10 -5.54 27.30
C MET A 1 5.09 -5.68 25.78
N LYS A 2 4.01 -5.28 25.11
CA LYS A 2 3.98 -5.22 23.65
C LYS A 2 4.95 -4.15 23.15
N GLU A 3 5.54 -4.36 21.97
CA GLU A 3 6.49 -3.41 21.38
C GLU A 3 5.76 -2.22 20.76
N PRO A 4 6.25 -0.98 20.90
CA PRO A 4 5.61 0.20 20.35
C PRO A 4 5.69 0.22 18.82
N LEU A 5 4.60 0.69 18.18
CA LEU A 5 4.51 0.92 16.74
C LEU A 5 3.59 2.11 16.47
N ILE A 6 4.03 3.04 15.66
CA ILE A 6 3.19 4.14 15.19
C ILE A 6 2.85 3.91 13.72
N ILE A 7 1.59 4.14 13.35
CA ILE A 7 1.12 4.04 11.96
C ILE A 7 0.54 5.37 11.55
N LEU A 8 1.03 5.92 10.45
CA LEU A 8 0.47 7.12 9.80
C LEU A 8 0.10 6.78 8.36
N THR A 9 -1.17 6.71 8.10
CA THR A 9 -1.71 6.37 6.79
C THR A 9 -2.71 7.41 6.28
N GLY A 10 -3.30 7.14 5.14
CA GLY A 10 -4.29 7.99 4.49
C GLY A 10 -4.17 7.90 2.96
N PRO A 11 -5.08 8.53 2.21
CA PRO A 11 -5.05 8.50 0.75
C PRO A 11 -3.80 9.16 0.17
N THR A 12 -3.51 8.86 -1.10
CA THR A 12 -2.45 9.56 -1.83
C THR A 12 -2.73 11.06 -1.86
N ALA A 13 -1.69 11.88 -1.91
CA ALA A 13 -1.72 13.34 -1.93
C ALA A 13 -2.30 14.05 -0.68
N VAL A 14 -2.56 13.33 0.44
CA VAL A 14 -3.13 13.94 1.66
C VAL A 14 -2.10 14.69 2.54
N GLY A 15 -0.79 14.56 2.24
CA GLY A 15 0.27 15.25 2.99
C GLY A 15 0.98 14.41 4.07
N LYS A 16 0.92 13.07 4.00
CA LYS A 16 1.57 12.19 4.98
C LYS A 16 3.07 12.43 5.17
N THR A 17 3.79 12.71 4.09
CA THR A 17 5.26 12.77 4.09
C THR A 17 5.78 13.84 5.05
N HIS A 18 5.29 15.06 4.94
CA HIS A 18 5.74 16.17 5.81
C HIS A 18 5.39 15.90 7.28
N LEU A 19 4.15 15.51 7.55
CA LEU A 19 3.69 15.20 8.91
C LEU A 19 4.47 14.02 9.53
N SER A 20 4.84 13.00 8.74
CA SER A 20 5.60 11.85 9.24
C SER A 20 7.01 12.20 9.67
N ILE A 21 7.67 13.14 9.00
CA ILE A 21 9.01 13.63 9.37
C ILE A 21 8.94 14.41 10.68
N ALA A 22 7.95 15.33 10.79
CA ALA A 22 7.73 16.09 12.03
C ALA A 22 7.44 15.15 13.21
N LEU A 23 6.59 14.14 13.00
CA LEU A 23 6.29 13.12 14.00
C LEU A 23 7.54 12.32 14.39
N ALA A 24 8.31 11.84 13.41
CA ALA A 24 9.53 11.07 13.66
C ALA A 24 10.53 11.84 14.50
N LYS A 25 10.73 13.11 14.21
CA LYS A 25 11.61 13.99 15.01
C LYS A 25 11.09 14.18 16.43
N ALA A 26 9.79 14.39 16.59
CA ALA A 26 9.18 14.60 17.90
C ALA A 26 9.26 13.39 18.85
N VAL A 27 9.22 12.17 18.29
CA VAL A 27 9.20 10.93 19.09
C VAL A 27 10.52 10.14 19.08
N GLY A 28 11.56 10.65 18.38
CA GLY A 28 12.81 9.90 18.19
C GLY A 28 12.57 8.61 17.37
N GLY A 29 11.72 8.69 16.35
CA GLY A 29 11.34 7.56 15.52
C GLY A 29 12.07 7.52 14.17
N GLU A 30 11.95 6.39 13.47
CA GLU A 30 12.41 6.20 12.10
C GLU A 30 11.26 5.63 11.24
N ILE A 31 11.26 5.96 9.96
CA ILE A 31 10.14 5.71 9.06
C ILE A 31 10.37 4.42 8.24
N ILE A 32 9.32 3.61 8.14
CA ILE A 32 9.23 2.47 7.23
C ILE A 32 8.13 2.77 6.21
N SER A 33 8.48 2.85 4.92
CA SER A 33 7.50 3.11 3.87
C SER A 33 6.60 1.91 3.64
N ALA A 34 5.30 2.07 3.82
CA ALA A 34 4.25 1.13 3.45
C ALA A 34 3.59 1.53 2.12
N ASP A 35 4.43 1.88 1.16
CA ASP A 35 4.06 2.15 -0.23
C ASP A 35 4.58 1.03 -1.13
N SER A 36 3.78 0.60 -2.10
CA SER A 36 4.15 -0.50 -2.99
C SER A 36 5.07 -0.10 -4.13
N MET A 37 5.29 1.21 -4.35
CA MET A 37 6.07 1.72 -5.48
C MET A 37 7.37 2.41 -5.06
N GLN A 38 7.41 3.08 -3.90
CA GLN A 38 8.58 3.83 -3.45
C GLN A 38 9.81 2.96 -3.15
N VAL A 39 9.63 1.67 -3.00
CA VAL A 39 10.72 0.69 -2.79
C VAL A 39 11.60 0.52 -4.03
N TYR A 40 11.09 0.82 -5.22
CA TYR A 40 11.81 0.61 -6.47
C TYR A 40 12.74 1.75 -6.81
N LYS A 41 13.98 1.43 -7.17
CA LYS A 41 14.96 2.37 -7.73
C LYS A 41 14.50 2.91 -9.08
N HIS A 42 14.92 4.12 -9.41
CA HIS A 42 14.63 4.78 -10.69
C HIS A 42 13.15 5.14 -10.92
N MET A 43 12.30 4.90 -9.94
CA MET A 43 10.88 5.22 -9.96
C MET A 43 10.61 6.34 -8.95
N ASP A 44 11.07 7.55 -9.26
CA ASP A 44 11.13 8.66 -8.30
C ASP A 44 9.94 9.59 -8.43
N ILE A 45 9.67 10.05 -9.66
CA ILE A 45 8.63 11.04 -9.94
C ILE A 45 7.24 10.39 -9.84
N GLY A 46 6.99 9.32 -10.59
CA GLY A 46 5.67 8.68 -10.66
C GLY A 46 5.22 8.06 -9.32
N SER A 47 6.16 7.60 -8.50
CA SER A 47 5.85 7.10 -7.15
C SER A 47 5.76 8.22 -6.10
N ALA A 48 6.10 9.46 -6.45
CA ALA A 48 6.31 10.57 -5.52
C ALA A 48 7.23 10.17 -4.36
N LYS A 49 8.35 9.52 -4.70
CA LYS A 49 9.33 9.06 -3.73
C LYS A 49 9.91 10.23 -2.95
N ILE A 50 10.06 10.04 -1.66
CA ILE A 50 10.77 11.02 -0.84
C ILE A 50 12.26 11.02 -1.21
N MET A 51 12.80 12.19 -1.51
CA MET A 51 14.21 12.36 -1.86
C MET A 51 15.07 12.56 -0.60
N PRO A 52 16.36 12.16 -0.62
CA PRO A 52 17.23 12.26 0.57
C PRO A 52 17.26 13.63 1.24
N GLN A 53 17.20 14.71 0.45
CA GLN A 53 17.17 16.09 0.97
C GLN A 53 15.85 16.43 1.68
N GLU A 54 14.75 15.74 1.35
CA GLU A 54 13.44 15.95 1.97
C GLU A 54 13.29 15.14 3.27
N MET A 55 14.12 14.12 3.48
CA MET A 55 14.07 13.27 4.68
C MET A 55 14.48 14.02 5.97
N ASP A 56 15.12 15.16 5.85
CA ASP A 56 15.46 16.08 6.94
C ASP A 56 16.13 15.38 8.15
N GLY A 57 17.05 14.46 7.85
CA GLY A 57 17.80 13.67 8.83
C GLY A 57 17.05 12.47 9.42
N VAL A 58 15.80 12.25 9.07
CA VAL A 58 15.01 11.07 9.47
C VAL A 58 15.34 9.90 8.57
N ARG A 59 15.74 8.77 9.13
CA ARG A 59 16.03 7.57 8.36
C ARG A 59 14.74 6.92 7.86
N HIS A 60 14.75 6.56 6.57
CA HIS A 60 13.67 5.86 5.90
C HIS A 60 14.10 4.46 5.44
N TYR A 61 13.23 3.50 5.56
CA TYR A 61 13.37 2.11 5.12
C TYR A 61 12.35 1.78 4.05
N LEU A 62 12.63 0.80 3.23
CA LEU A 62 11.78 0.37 2.12
C LEU A 62 11.54 1.49 1.11
N VAL A 63 12.55 2.31 0.90
CA VAL A 63 12.61 3.36 -0.11
C VAL A 63 13.88 3.13 -0.93
N ASP A 64 13.75 3.02 -2.26
CA ASP A 64 14.89 2.91 -3.16
C ASP A 64 15.79 1.67 -2.94
N GLU A 65 15.20 0.54 -2.56
CA GLU A 65 15.93 -0.68 -2.20
C GLU A 65 15.96 -1.72 -3.31
N LEU A 66 14.89 -1.85 -4.12
CA LEU A 66 14.73 -2.90 -5.12
C LEU A 66 14.88 -2.38 -6.54
N GLU A 67 15.42 -3.24 -7.43
CA GLU A 67 15.39 -2.94 -8.85
C GLU A 67 13.96 -3.11 -9.44
N PRO A 68 13.59 -2.38 -10.50
CA PRO A 68 12.23 -2.47 -11.08
C PRO A 68 11.84 -3.86 -11.58
N PHE A 69 12.82 -4.75 -11.80
CA PHE A 69 12.61 -6.13 -12.25
C PHE A 69 12.29 -7.10 -11.12
N GLU A 70 12.49 -6.70 -9.88
CA GLU A 70 12.25 -7.55 -8.72
C GLU A 70 10.78 -7.52 -8.35
N GLU A 71 10.27 -8.66 -7.93
CA GLU A 71 8.92 -8.73 -7.42
C GLU A 71 8.84 -8.18 -6.00
N PHE A 72 7.85 -7.31 -5.77
CA PHE A 72 7.52 -6.81 -4.45
C PHE A 72 6.05 -7.04 -4.15
N HIS A 73 5.81 -7.90 -3.17
CA HIS A 73 4.48 -8.32 -2.74
C HIS A 73 4.40 -8.27 -1.20
N VAL A 74 3.20 -8.48 -0.66
CA VAL A 74 2.93 -8.31 0.77
C VAL A 74 3.82 -9.16 1.68
N VAL A 75 4.18 -10.38 1.28
CA VAL A 75 5.06 -11.26 2.08
C VAL A 75 6.45 -10.63 2.18
N ARG A 76 7.06 -10.28 1.05
CA ARG A 76 8.37 -9.61 1.01
C ARG A 76 8.35 -8.28 1.77
N PHE A 77 7.28 -7.50 1.61
CA PHE A 77 7.10 -6.29 2.40
C PHE A 77 7.12 -6.57 3.91
N GLN A 78 6.34 -7.55 4.37
CA GLN A 78 6.25 -7.89 5.79
C GLN A 78 7.60 -8.33 6.36
N GLU A 79 8.36 -9.15 5.63
CA GLU A 79 9.71 -9.58 6.03
C GLU A 79 10.67 -8.39 6.16
N MET A 80 10.72 -7.54 5.12
CA MET A 80 11.57 -6.34 5.13
C MET A 80 11.16 -5.37 6.23
N ALA A 81 9.85 -5.13 6.42
CA ALA A 81 9.34 -4.27 7.48
C ALA A 81 9.69 -4.79 8.88
N ARG A 82 9.55 -6.10 9.12
CA ARG A 82 9.96 -6.73 10.40
C ARG A 82 11.47 -6.57 10.65
N ALA A 83 12.30 -6.78 9.63
CA ALA A 83 13.73 -6.57 9.73
C ALA A 83 14.07 -5.11 10.07
N ALA A 84 13.45 -4.15 9.38
CA ALA A 84 13.60 -2.72 9.66
C ALA A 84 13.15 -2.36 11.07
N MET A 85 11.98 -2.86 11.52
CA MET A 85 11.49 -2.62 12.89
C MET A 85 12.45 -3.12 13.95
N LYS A 86 13.03 -4.31 13.76
CA LYS A 86 14.04 -4.87 14.66
C LYS A 86 15.28 -4.00 14.71
N GLU A 87 15.75 -3.53 13.58
CA GLU A 87 16.92 -2.65 13.47
C GLU A 87 16.68 -1.29 14.15
N ILE A 88 15.52 -0.66 13.90
CA ILE A 88 15.10 0.60 14.52
C ILE A 88 15.10 0.48 16.05
N ARG A 89 14.46 -0.56 16.58
CA ARG A 89 14.39 -0.82 18.03
C ARG A 89 15.75 -1.09 18.66
N SER A 90 16.66 -1.76 17.93
CA SER A 90 18.02 -2.02 18.44
C SER A 90 18.80 -0.74 18.71
N ARG A 91 18.42 0.38 18.08
CA ARG A 91 18.97 1.72 18.32
C ARG A 91 18.18 2.53 19.35
N GLY A 92 17.13 1.96 19.93
CA GLY A 92 16.26 2.64 20.90
C GLY A 92 15.26 3.60 20.28
N HIS A 93 15.03 3.52 18.97
CA HIS A 93 14.07 4.36 18.24
C HIS A 93 12.70 3.66 18.10
N ILE A 94 11.66 4.45 17.83
CA ILE A 94 10.29 3.94 17.61
C ILE A 94 10.06 3.76 16.11
N PRO A 95 9.65 2.57 15.62
CA PRO A 95 9.28 2.38 14.23
C PRO A 95 7.96 3.09 13.91
N ILE A 96 7.96 3.83 12.79
CA ILE A 96 6.79 4.53 12.26
C ILE A 96 6.49 3.98 10.87
N LEU A 97 5.37 3.29 10.72
CA LEU A 97 4.92 2.75 9.44
C LEU A 97 4.10 3.81 8.70
N VAL A 98 4.60 4.29 7.56
CA VAL A 98 3.99 5.39 6.80
C VAL A 98 3.66 4.96 5.38
N GLY A 99 2.40 5.08 4.96
CA GLY A 99 2.04 4.74 3.58
C GLY A 99 0.55 4.69 3.32
N GLY A 100 0.20 4.28 2.10
CA GLY A 100 -1.19 4.19 1.64
C GLY A 100 -1.65 2.77 1.28
N THR A 101 -0.76 1.76 1.39
CA THR A 101 -1.08 0.38 1.03
C THR A 101 -1.64 -0.36 2.24
N GLY A 102 -2.97 -0.24 2.43
CA GLY A 102 -3.66 -0.73 3.64
C GLY A 102 -3.39 -2.21 3.94
N PHE A 103 -3.37 -3.08 2.91
CA PHE A 103 -3.09 -4.50 3.12
C PHE A 103 -1.65 -4.76 3.63
N TYR A 104 -0.67 -3.95 3.23
CA TYR A 104 0.69 -4.04 3.75
C TYR A 104 0.74 -3.68 5.23
N ILE A 105 0.06 -2.60 5.60
CA ILE A 105 -0.04 -2.17 7.00
C ILE A 105 -0.73 -3.25 7.84
N GLN A 106 -1.86 -3.79 7.35
CA GLN A 106 -2.60 -4.84 8.04
C GLN A 106 -1.74 -6.11 8.24
N ALA A 107 -0.95 -6.50 7.23
CA ALA A 107 -0.06 -7.65 7.29
C ALA A 107 0.95 -7.55 8.44
N VAL A 108 1.48 -6.35 8.70
CA VAL A 108 2.40 -6.11 9.82
C VAL A 108 1.64 -6.01 11.14
N VAL A 109 0.60 -5.19 11.20
CA VAL A 109 -0.13 -4.91 12.46
C VAL A 109 -0.81 -6.14 13.03
N ARG A 110 -1.39 -7.00 12.18
CA ARG A 110 -2.06 -8.25 12.59
C ARG A 110 -1.11 -9.46 12.58
N ASP A 111 0.14 -9.26 12.21
CA ASP A 111 1.13 -10.33 12.10
C ASP A 111 0.62 -11.51 11.27
N ILE A 112 0.06 -11.19 10.08
CA ILE A 112 -0.57 -12.19 9.20
C ILE A 112 0.44 -13.25 8.83
N ASP A 113 0.03 -14.51 8.97
CA ASP A 113 0.84 -15.65 8.58
C ASP A 113 0.65 -15.98 7.10
N PHE A 114 1.74 -15.89 6.34
CA PHE A 114 1.78 -16.18 4.91
C PHE A 114 2.51 -17.50 4.59
N THR A 115 2.85 -18.32 5.57
CA THR A 115 3.61 -19.57 5.36
C THR A 115 2.94 -20.55 4.40
N GLU A 116 1.62 -20.48 4.24
CA GLU A 116 0.85 -21.28 3.31
C GLU A 116 0.82 -20.67 1.86
N ASN A 117 1.66 -19.66 1.58
CA ASN A 117 1.67 -18.93 0.30
C ASN A 117 2.83 -19.28 -0.64
N GLU A 118 3.49 -20.42 -0.44
CA GLU A 118 4.53 -20.88 -1.37
C GLU A 118 3.96 -21.15 -2.77
N ALA A 119 4.84 -21.06 -3.77
CA ALA A 119 4.47 -21.26 -5.18
C ALA A 119 3.74 -22.59 -5.35
N SER A 120 2.46 -22.52 -5.62
CA SER A 120 1.58 -23.68 -5.71
C SER A 120 1.57 -24.25 -7.12
N PRO A 121 1.71 -25.57 -7.30
CA PRO A 121 1.52 -26.21 -8.59
C PRO A 121 0.10 -26.04 -9.17
N TYR A 122 -0.87 -25.72 -8.31
CA TYR A 122 -2.27 -25.57 -8.71
C TYR A 122 -2.59 -24.25 -9.40
N ARG A 123 -1.76 -23.22 -9.24
CA ARG A 123 -2.04 -21.89 -9.80
C ARG A 123 -2.12 -21.91 -11.32
N ALA A 124 -1.08 -22.46 -11.97
CA ALA A 124 -1.06 -22.55 -13.43
C ALA A 124 -2.21 -23.38 -14.00
N GLU A 125 -2.58 -24.47 -13.31
CA GLU A 125 -3.75 -25.29 -13.69
C GLU A 125 -5.06 -24.48 -13.58
N LEU A 126 -5.24 -23.73 -12.48
CA LEU A 126 -6.46 -22.93 -12.27
C LEU A 126 -6.53 -21.74 -13.26
N GLU A 127 -5.40 -21.14 -13.63
CA GLU A 127 -5.33 -20.12 -14.66
C GLU A 127 -5.73 -20.70 -16.03
N ALA A 128 -5.20 -21.85 -16.40
CA ALA A 128 -5.57 -22.54 -17.64
C ALA A 128 -7.07 -22.92 -17.66
N LEU A 129 -7.60 -23.41 -16.54
CA LEU A 129 -9.03 -23.70 -16.42
C LEU A 129 -9.91 -22.46 -16.52
N ALA A 130 -9.45 -21.31 -16.02
CA ALA A 130 -10.15 -20.04 -16.15
C ALA A 130 -10.20 -19.56 -17.61
N GLU A 131 -9.11 -19.76 -18.36
CA GLU A 131 -9.06 -19.44 -19.80
C GLU A 131 -9.95 -20.40 -20.64
N GLU A 132 -9.94 -21.70 -20.32
CA GLU A 132 -10.70 -22.71 -21.07
C GLU A 132 -12.21 -22.64 -20.79
N LYS A 133 -12.60 -22.53 -19.50
CA LYS A 133 -14.00 -22.68 -19.05
C LYS A 133 -14.67 -21.37 -18.64
N GLY A 134 -13.91 -20.31 -18.53
CA GLY A 134 -14.39 -18.97 -18.17
C GLY A 134 -14.48 -18.72 -16.66
N SER A 135 -14.59 -17.44 -16.31
CA SER A 135 -14.60 -16.96 -14.92
C SER A 135 -15.80 -17.43 -14.11
N THR A 136 -16.98 -17.49 -14.74
CA THR A 136 -18.23 -17.96 -14.09
C THR A 136 -18.10 -19.40 -13.65
N TRP A 137 -17.55 -20.29 -14.51
CA TRP A 137 -17.33 -21.68 -14.15
C TRP A 137 -16.37 -21.81 -12.96
N LEU A 138 -15.27 -21.08 -12.99
CA LEU A 138 -14.28 -21.10 -11.90
C LEU A 138 -14.89 -20.60 -10.58
N HIS A 139 -15.74 -19.61 -10.64
CA HIS A 139 -16.46 -19.07 -9.48
C HIS A 139 -17.47 -20.06 -8.91
N GLU A 140 -18.15 -20.87 -9.75
CA GLU A 140 -19.00 -21.96 -9.29
C GLU A 140 -18.20 -23.08 -8.60
N GLU A 141 -16.96 -23.36 -9.07
CA GLU A 141 -16.09 -24.29 -8.35
C GLU A 141 -15.71 -23.74 -6.96
N LEU A 142 -15.45 -22.42 -6.83
CA LEU A 142 -15.24 -21.78 -5.53
C LEU A 142 -16.49 -21.91 -4.65
N ARG A 143 -17.69 -21.70 -5.19
CA ARG A 143 -18.95 -21.81 -4.43
C ARG A 143 -19.16 -23.19 -3.82
N LYS A 144 -18.67 -24.25 -4.47
CA LYS A 144 -18.79 -25.63 -3.95
C LYS A 144 -17.91 -25.87 -2.72
N VAL A 145 -16.74 -25.24 -2.65
CA VAL A 145 -15.75 -25.48 -1.59
C VAL A 145 -15.77 -24.40 -0.51
N ASP A 146 -16.04 -23.15 -0.88
CA ASP A 146 -16.08 -22.00 0.01
C ASP A 146 -17.19 -21.02 -0.42
N PRO A 147 -18.46 -21.30 -0.07
CA PRO A 147 -19.60 -20.47 -0.45
C PRO A 147 -19.51 -19.02 0.02
N GLU A 148 -18.93 -18.80 1.20
CA GLU A 148 -18.77 -17.48 1.79
C GLU A 148 -17.77 -16.62 0.99
N SER A 149 -16.64 -17.20 0.59
CA SER A 149 -15.72 -16.52 -0.32
C SER A 149 -16.35 -16.27 -1.70
N ALA A 150 -17.17 -17.17 -2.21
CA ALA A 150 -17.86 -16.98 -3.48
C ALA A 150 -18.90 -15.84 -3.42
N GLU A 151 -19.53 -15.61 -2.27
CA GLU A 151 -20.42 -14.45 -2.07
C GLU A 151 -19.62 -13.14 -1.99
N ALA A 152 -18.47 -13.16 -1.32
CA ALA A 152 -17.63 -11.97 -1.10
C ALA A 152 -16.79 -11.58 -2.33
N ILE A 153 -16.48 -12.51 -3.22
CA ILE A 153 -15.60 -12.31 -4.39
C ILE A 153 -16.43 -12.35 -5.67
N HIS A 154 -16.44 -11.22 -6.40
CA HIS A 154 -17.11 -11.17 -7.70
C HIS A 154 -16.45 -12.11 -8.73
N GLU A 155 -17.22 -12.81 -9.57
CA GLU A 155 -16.74 -13.79 -10.58
C GLU A 155 -15.68 -13.22 -11.54
N ASN A 156 -15.75 -11.94 -11.88
CA ASN A 156 -14.75 -11.26 -12.71
C ASN A 156 -13.42 -11.02 -11.99
N ASN A 157 -13.34 -11.24 -10.68
CA ASN A 157 -12.09 -11.16 -9.94
C ASN A 157 -11.35 -12.50 -9.94
N VAL A 158 -11.05 -12.97 -11.16
CA VAL A 158 -10.46 -14.30 -11.42
C VAL A 158 -9.25 -14.57 -10.53
N LYS A 159 -8.36 -13.58 -10.33
CA LYS A 159 -7.17 -13.74 -9.48
C LYS A 159 -7.51 -14.07 -8.02
N ARG A 160 -8.56 -13.46 -7.46
CA ARG A 160 -9.01 -13.77 -6.10
C ARG A 160 -9.71 -15.11 -6.02
N VAL A 161 -10.48 -15.47 -7.04
CA VAL A 161 -11.13 -16.79 -7.14
C VAL A 161 -10.06 -17.88 -7.20
N ILE A 162 -9.06 -17.74 -8.06
CA ILE A 162 -7.92 -18.66 -8.15
C ILE A 162 -7.23 -18.79 -6.80
N ARG A 163 -6.94 -17.65 -6.13
CA ARG A 163 -6.28 -17.66 -4.82
C ARG A 163 -7.06 -18.44 -3.76
N ALA A 164 -8.37 -18.31 -3.74
CA ALA A 164 -9.21 -19.03 -2.78
C ALA A 164 -9.24 -20.55 -3.07
N LEU A 165 -9.35 -20.93 -4.33
CA LEU A 165 -9.29 -22.33 -4.75
C LEU A 165 -7.92 -22.97 -4.52
N GLU A 166 -6.85 -22.24 -4.83
CA GLU A 166 -5.46 -22.64 -4.59
C GLU A 166 -5.24 -22.92 -3.09
N PHE A 167 -5.67 -22.00 -2.22
CA PHE A 167 -5.58 -22.14 -0.78
C PHE A 167 -6.30 -23.40 -0.29
N TYR A 168 -7.54 -23.61 -0.77
CA TYR A 168 -8.31 -24.80 -0.41
C TYR A 168 -7.63 -26.10 -0.87
N ARG A 169 -7.07 -26.12 -2.09
CA ARG A 169 -6.36 -27.30 -2.62
C ARG A 169 -5.08 -27.63 -1.86
N LEU A 170 -4.38 -26.60 -1.36
CA LEU A 170 -3.14 -26.75 -0.61
C LEU A 170 -3.38 -27.22 0.83
N THR A 171 -4.37 -26.63 1.49
CA THR A 171 -4.54 -26.75 2.94
C THR A 171 -5.74 -27.61 3.36
N GLY A 172 -6.71 -27.81 2.46
CA GLY A 172 -7.99 -28.41 2.78
C GLY A 172 -8.93 -27.50 3.58
N LYS A 173 -8.51 -26.24 3.91
CA LYS A 173 -9.30 -25.27 4.65
C LYS A 173 -9.91 -24.23 3.73
N LYS A 174 -11.03 -23.64 4.14
CA LYS A 174 -11.62 -22.50 3.42
C LYS A 174 -10.82 -21.24 3.70
N ILE A 175 -10.61 -20.42 2.67
CA ILE A 175 -9.91 -19.16 2.83
C ILE A 175 -10.76 -18.14 3.64
N SER A 176 -12.10 -18.24 3.60
CA SER A 176 -12.99 -17.46 4.46
C SER A 176 -12.72 -17.70 5.94
N GLU A 177 -12.67 -18.94 6.38
CA GLU A 177 -12.37 -19.34 7.77
C GLU A 177 -10.98 -18.85 8.19
N HIS A 178 -9.96 -19.07 7.33
CA HIS A 178 -8.60 -18.57 7.59
C HIS A 178 -8.56 -17.04 7.73
N ASN A 179 -9.25 -16.30 6.86
CA ASN A 179 -9.29 -14.85 6.93
C ASN A 179 -9.97 -14.34 8.20
N GLU A 180 -10.98 -15.04 8.71
CA GLU A 180 -11.61 -14.70 9.99
C GLU A 180 -10.67 -14.97 11.17
N GLU A 181 -10.02 -16.13 11.22
CA GLU A 181 -8.99 -16.43 12.22
C GLU A 181 -7.88 -15.35 12.23
N GLN A 182 -7.47 -14.87 11.04
CA GLN A 182 -6.46 -13.81 10.95
C GLN A 182 -6.96 -12.44 11.44
N LYS A 183 -8.26 -12.13 11.28
CA LYS A 183 -8.86 -10.90 11.81
C LYS A 183 -8.93 -10.90 13.34
N GLU A 184 -9.19 -12.06 13.95
CA GLU A 184 -9.30 -12.20 15.39
C GLU A 184 -7.93 -12.16 16.10
N ARG A 185 -6.83 -12.29 15.37
CA ARG A 185 -5.48 -12.22 15.95
C ARG A 185 -5.23 -10.86 16.58
N GLN A 186 -4.86 -10.89 17.84
CA GLN A 186 -4.41 -9.67 18.53
C GLN A 186 -3.05 -9.23 18.01
N SER A 187 -2.91 -7.94 17.76
CA SER A 187 -1.63 -7.36 17.37
C SER A 187 -0.55 -7.66 18.42
N PRO A 188 0.66 -8.07 18.00
CA PRO A 188 1.81 -8.19 18.91
C PRO A 188 2.35 -6.84 19.36
N TYR A 189 1.88 -5.74 18.74
CA TYR A 189 2.35 -4.37 18.99
C TYR A 189 1.39 -3.60 19.88
N GLN A 190 1.95 -2.67 20.66
CA GLN A 190 1.23 -1.57 21.26
C GLN A 190 1.25 -0.44 20.24
N PHE A 191 0.12 -0.16 19.57
CA PHE A 191 0.12 0.73 18.43
C PHE A 191 -0.89 1.87 18.51
N ALA A 192 -0.58 2.95 17.80
CA ALA A 192 -1.51 4.00 17.43
C ALA A 192 -1.62 4.05 15.91
N TYR A 193 -2.84 3.97 15.39
CA TYR A 193 -3.13 3.91 13.96
C TYR A 193 -3.86 5.17 13.50
N PHE A 194 -3.09 6.14 13.00
CA PHE A 194 -3.60 7.42 12.52
C PHE A 194 -3.93 7.34 11.03
N VAL A 195 -5.11 7.83 10.67
CA VAL A 195 -5.56 7.97 9.28
C VAL A 195 -5.73 9.46 8.98
N LEU A 196 -4.75 10.06 8.31
CA LEU A 196 -4.85 11.43 7.84
C LEU A 196 -5.84 11.49 6.68
N ASN A 197 -6.80 12.40 6.75
CA ASN A 197 -7.87 12.55 5.77
C ASN A 197 -8.11 14.02 5.44
N ASP A 198 -8.78 14.25 4.31
CA ASP A 198 -9.09 15.59 3.84
C ASP A 198 -10.48 15.60 3.18
N GLU A 199 -11.03 16.78 2.99
CA GLU A 199 -12.23 16.95 2.19
C GLU A 199 -12.02 16.47 0.77
N ARG A 200 -13.02 15.76 0.24
CA ARG A 200 -12.93 15.10 -1.07
C ARG A 200 -12.52 16.05 -2.20
N GLU A 201 -13.11 17.23 -2.24
CA GLU A 201 -12.82 18.20 -3.31
C GLU A 201 -11.41 18.76 -3.19
N HIS A 202 -10.95 19.02 -1.96
CA HIS A 202 -9.60 19.48 -1.70
C HIS A 202 -8.58 18.39 -2.08
N LEU A 203 -8.80 17.16 -1.64
CA LEU A 203 -7.95 16.01 -1.97
C LEU A 203 -7.85 15.79 -3.49
N TYR A 204 -8.95 15.91 -4.23
CA TYR A 204 -8.95 15.74 -5.67
C TYR A 204 -8.15 16.84 -6.39
N ARG A 205 -8.27 18.10 -5.94
CA ARG A 205 -7.40 19.18 -6.46
C ARG A 205 -5.93 18.91 -6.20
N GLN A 206 -5.57 18.44 -4.99
CA GLN A 206 -4.19 18.09 -4.65
C GLN A 206 -3.65 16.94 -5.53
N ILE A 207 -4.47 15.95 -5.83
CA ILE A 207 -4.12 14.86 -6.74
C ILE A 207 -3.83 15.40 -8.14
N GLU A 208 -4.70 16.25 -8.69
CA GLU A 208 -4.55 16.77 -10.04
C GLU A 208 -3.32 17.67 -10.15
N GLN A 209 -3.12 18.59 -9.22
CA GLN A 209 -1.93 19.45 -9.15
C GLN A 209 -0.65 18.64 -9.06
N ARG A 210 -0.63 17.57 -8.24
CA ARG A 210 0.53 16.69 -8.11
C ARG A 210 0.86 15.98 -9.41
N ILE A 211 -0.14 15.52 -10.17
CA ILE A 211 0.07 14.88 -11.46
C ILE A 211 0.62 15.88 -12.47
N ASP A 212 0.11 17.11 -12.51
CA ASP A 212 0.63 18.16 -13.36
C ASP A 212 2.10 18.48 -13.02
N GLN A 213 2.45 18.58 -11.73
CA GLN A 213 3.84 18.72 -11.28
C GLN A 213 4.72 17.53 -11.67
N MET A 214 4.25 16.31 -11.58
CA MET A 214 4.99 15.12 -12.03
C MET A 214 5.33 15.17 -13.51
N LEU A 215 4.40 15.65 -14.35
CA LEU A 215 4.66 15.83 -15.78
C LEU A 215 5.70 16.93 -16.05
N GLU A 216 5.62 18.05 -15.34
CA GLU A 216 6.62 19.13 -15.41
C GLU A 216 8.01 18.70 -14.94
N GLN A 217 8.09 17.80 -13.93
CA GLN A 217 9.32 17.22 -13.42
C GLN A 217 9.94 16.16 -14.33
N GLY A 218 9.22 15.72 -15.39
CA GLY A 218 9.73 14.77 -16.37
C GLY A 218 9.26 13.33 -16.18
N LEU A 219 8.04 13.09 -15.67
CA LEU A 219 7.46 11.75 -15.55
C LEU A 219 7.55 10.94 -16.85
N VAL A 220 7.32 11.58 -18.00
CA VAL A 220 7.42 10.91 -19.30
C VAL A 220 8.84 10.40 -19.58
N ASP A 221 9.84 11.19 -19.25
CA ASP A 221 11.25 10.81 -19.45
C ASP A 221 11.68 9.72 -18.47
N GLU A 222 11.19 9.74 -17.22
CA GLU A 222 11.40 8.66 -16.26
C GLU A 222 10.87 7.34 -16.79
N VAL A 223 9.63 7.30 -17.28
CA VAL A 223 9.02 6.07 -17.83
C VAL A 223 9.73 5.63 -19.12
N LYS A 224 10.14 6.58 -19.98
CA LYS A 224 10.94 6.27 -21.17
C LYS A 224 12.28 5.63 -20.81
N LYS A 225 12.95 6.11 -19.76
CA LYS A 225 14.19 5.51 -19.24
C LYS A 225 13.92 4.09 -18.73
N LEU A 226 12.90 3.86 -17.92
CA LEU A 226 12.52 2.53 -17.43
C LEU A 226 12.23 1.57 -18.60
N LYS A 227 11.49 2.01 -19.61
CA LYS A 227 11.24 1.24 -20.83
C LYS A 227 12.53 0.87 -21.55
N SER A 228 13.49 1.80 -21.65
CA SER A 228 14.81 1.53 -22.25
C SER A 228 15.66 0.55 -21.45
N MET A 229 15.41 0.41 -20.15
CA MET A 229 16.01 -0.60 -19.26
C MET A 229 15.36 -1.98 -19.42
N GLY A 230 14.30 -2.11 -20.22
CA GLY A 230 13.56 -3.35 -20.44
C GLY A 230 12.32 -3.52 -19.55
N CYS A 231 11.90 -2.47 -18.83
CA CYS A 231 10.66 -2.52 -18.05
C CYS A 231 9.43 -2.51 -18.99
N HIS A 232 8.45 -3.38 -18.70
CA HIS A 232 7.24 -3.54 -19.50
C HIS A 232 5.99 -3.73 -18.61
N GLN A 233 4.80 -3.61 -19.20
CA GLN A 233 3.52 -3.58 -18.48
C GLN A 233 3.22 -4.79 -17.59
N ASP A 234 3.81 -5.95 -17.86
CA ASP A 234 3.56 -7.17 -17.06
C ASP A 234 4.27 -7.13 -15.71
N MET A 235 5.33 -6.32 -15.58
CA MET A 235 6.08 -6.19 -14.34
C MET A 235 5.24 -5.52 -13.25
N VAL A 236 5.39 -6.01 -12.00
CA VAL A 236 4.64 -5.48 -10.84
C VAL A 236 4.90 -3.99 -10.64
N SER A 237 6.14 -3.55 -10.77
CA SER A 237 6.55 -2.15 -10.68
C SER A 237 5.83 -1.24 -11.68
N MET A 238 5.67 -1.71 -12.92
CA MET A 238 5.08 -0.93 -14.00
C MET A 238 3.54 -0.86 -13.96
N LYS A 239 2.89 -1.58 -13.01
CA LYS A 239 1.45 -1.49 -12.76
C LYS A 239 1.06 -0.31 -11.87
N GLY A 240 2.04 0.43 -11.34
CA GLY A 240 1.82 1.65 -10.58
C GLY A 240 1.15 2.75 -11.39
N LEU A 241 0.34 3.58 -10.73
CA LEU A 241 -0.27 4.76 -11.33
C LEU A 241 0.82 5.72 -11.83
N GLY A 242 0.63 6.26 -13.02
CA GLY A 242 1.62 7.08 -13.72
C GLY A 242 2.50 6.27 -14.66
N TYR A 243 2.93 5.09 -14.27
CA TYR A 243 3.81 4.23 -15.09
C TYR A 243 3.05 3.53 -16.21
N LYS A 244 1.96 2.87 -15.88
CA LYS A 244 1.12 2.17 -16.84
C LYS A 244 0.56 3.12 -17.91
N GLU A 245 -0.01 4.24 -17.50
CA GLU A 245 -0.67 5.17 -18.40
C GLU A 245 0.35 5.84 -19.35
N ILE A 246 1.54 6.19 -18.84
CA ILE A 246 2.60 6.76 -19.68
C ILE A 246 3.24 5.69 -20.57
N LEU A 247 3.33 4.43 -20.17
CA LEU A 247 3.72 3.34 -21.07
C LEU A 247 2.74 3.20 -22.25
N ASP A 248 1.43 3.21 -21.99
CA ASP A 248 0.39 3.16 -23.02
C ASP A 248 0.57 4.31 -24.05
N TYR A 249 0.93 5.50 -23.57
CA TYR A 249 1.29 6.62 -24.44
C TYR A 249 2.57 6.33 -25.26
N LEU A 250 3.63 5.86 -24.63
CA LEU A 250 4.90 5.55 -25.30
C LEU A 250 4.81 4.37 -26.30
N ASP A 251 3.80 3.52 -26.12
CA ASP A 251 3.48 2.42 -27.02
C ASP A 251 2.50 2.83 -28.15
N GLY A 252 2.05 4.10 -28.15
CA GLY A 252 1.14 4.64 -29.17
C GLY A 252 -0.30 4.14 -29.02
N ILE A 253 -0.68 3.59 -27.88
CA ILE A 253 -2.03 3.11 -27.56
C ILE A 253 -2.95 4.31 -27.26
N THR A 254 -2.41 5.34 -26.58
CA THR A 254 -3.12 6.58 -26.24
C THR A 254 -2.28 7.80 -26.64
N THR A 255 -2.91 8.96 -26.71
CA THR A 255 -2.20 10.25 -26.74
C THR A 255 -1.79 10.67 -25.32
N LEU A 256 -0.80 11.56 -25.20
CA LEU A 256 -0.39 12.08 -23.88
C LEU A 256 -1.53 12.75 -23.11
N PRO A 257 -2.37 13.62 -23.70
CA PRO A 257 -3.54 14.17 -23.01
C PRO A 257 -4.50 13.09 -22.48
N GLU A 258 -4.79 12.05 -23.26
CA GLU A 258 -5.65 10.94 -22.85
C GLU A 258 -5.01 10.16 -21.68
N ALA A 259 -3.72 9.84 -21.75
CA ALA A 259 -2.98 9.18 -20.67
C ALA A 259 -3.05 9.98 -19.36
N VAL A 260 -2.92 11.30 -19.43
CA VAL A 260 -3.01 12.21 -18.27
C VAL A 260 -4.40 12.22 -17.66
N GLU A 261 -5.45 12.29 -18.48
CA GLU A 261 -6.83 12.24 -18.01
C GLU A 261 -7.17 10.90 -17.34
N ILE A 262 -6.69 9.79 -17.93
CA ILE A 262 -6.82 8.46 -17.34
C ILE A 262 -6.09 8.40 -16.00
N LEU A 263 -4.86 8.89 -15.93
CA LEU A 263 -4.06 8.92 -14.70
C LEU A 263 -4.74 9.72 -13.59
N LYS A 264 -5.25 10.93 -13.88
CA LYS A 264 -5.99 11.76 -12.93
C LYS A 264 -7.23 11.04 -12.40
N ARG A 265 -8.03 10.46 -13.30
CA ARG A 265 -9.22 9.69 -12.96
C ARG A 265 -8.88 8.49 -12.06
N ASP A 266 -7.90 7.69 -12.46
CA ASP A 266 -7.58 6.44 -11.79
C ASP A 266 -6.90 6.67 -10.44
N THR A 267 -6.16 7.79 -10.30
CA THR A 267 -5.60 8.24 -9.02
C THR A 267 -6.70 8.69 -8.05
N ARG A 268 -7.74 9.41 -8.52
CA ARG A 268 -8.91 9.72 -7.68
C ARG A 268 -9.66 8.46 -7.24
N HIS A 269 -9.81 7.48 -8.13
CA HIS A 269 -10.40 6.19 -7.78
C HIS A 269 -9.53 5.41 -6.78
N PHE A 270 -8.22 5.49 -6.91
CA PHE A 270 -7.29 4.86 -5.96
C PHE A 270 -7.42 5.49 -4.57
N ALA A 271 -7.41 6.81 -4.46
CA ALA A 271 -7.63 7.52 -3.20
C ALA A 271 -8.97 7.13 -2.55
N LYS A 272 -10.06 7.02 -3.34
CA LYS A 272 -11.36 6.54 -2.84
C LYS A 272 -11.28 5.11 -2.30
N ARG A 273 -10.56 4.20 -2.99
CA ARG A 273 -10.37 2.82 -2.52
C ARG A 273 -9.57 2.77 -1.21
N GLN A 274 -8.53 3.62 -1.07
CA GLN A 274 -7.76 3.72 0.17
C GLN A 274 -8.64 4.17 1.35
N ILE A 275 -9.44 5.22 1.19
CA ILE A 275 -10.39 5.68 2.22
C ILE A 275 -11.40 4.58 2.57
N THR A 276 -11.92 3.86 1.56
CA THR A 276 -12.86 2.75 1.78
C THR A 276 -12.20 1.61 2.57
N TRP A 277 -10.92 1.34 2.31
CA TRP A 277 -10.14 0.35 3.07
C TRP A 277 -10.04 0.78 4.54
N PHE A 278 -9.54 1.98 4.81
CA PHE A 278 -9.32 2.45 6.18
C PHE A 278 -10.61 2.60 7.00
N LYS A 279 -11.76 2.80 6.35
CA LYS A 279 -13.07 2.79 7.02
C LYS A 279 -13.49 1.41 7.55
N ARG A 280 -12.86 0.34 7.09
CA ARG A 280 -13.12 -1.05 7.54
C ARG A 280 -12.13 -1.52 8.60
N GLU A 281 -11.04 -0.76 8.78
CA GLU A 281 -10.05 -1.07 9.80
C GLU A 281 -10.58 -0.65 11.17
N GLU A 282 -10.36 -1.52 12.14
CA GLU A 282 -10.63 -1.25 13.55
C GLU A 282 -9.47 -0.48 14.19
N ASP A 283 -9.73 0.16 15.33
CA ASP A 283 -8.72 0.89 16.11
C ASP A 283 -8.04 2.06 15.38
N VAL A 284 -8.64 2.58 14.30
CA VAL A 284 -8.11 3.73 13.57
C VAL A 284 -8.55 5.06 14.19
N ILE A 285 -7.64 6.00 14.19
CA ILE A 285 -7.84 7.36 14.68
C ILE A 285 -7.83 8.28 13.47
N TRP A 286 -8.99 8.82 13.12
CA TRP A 286 -9.14 9.74 11.99
C TRP A 286 -8.67 11.14 12.35
N LEU A 287 -7.79 11.68 11.53
CA LEU A 287 -7.30 13.06 11.62
C LEU A 287 -7.73 13.79 10.35
N ASN A 288 -8.90 14.44 10.41
CA ASN A 288 -9.42 15.22 9.29
C ASN A 288 -8.78 16.60 9.31
N LYS A 289 -8.04 16.95 8.28
CA LYS A 289 -7.26 18.21 8.22
C LYS A 289 -8.11 19.46 8.43
N GLN A 290 -9.34 19.46 7.94
CA GLN A 290 -10.27 20.57 8.12
C GLN A 290 -10.63 20.82 9.59
N ASP A 291 -10.67 19.78 10.44
CA ASP A 291 -10.99 19.92 11.87
C ASP A 291 -9.89 20.70 12.62
N TYR A 292 -8.70 20.75 12.04
CA TYR A 292 -7.51 21.48 12.54
C TYR A 292 -7.23 22.77 11.77
N ALA A 293 -8.16 23.22 10.90
CA ALA A 293 -7.95 24.36 10.02
C ALA A 293 -6.66 24.23 9.17
N TYR A 294 -6.30 22.99 8.76
CA TYR A 294 -5.09 22.63 8.01
C TYR A 294 -3.74 22.97 8.70
N ASP A 295 -3.80 23.18 10.01
CA ASP A 295 -2.62 23.46 10.85
C ASP A 295 -1.94 22.13 11.24
N GLU A 296 -0.80 21.84 10.64
CA GLU A 296 -0.08 20.56 10.85
C GLU A 296 0.51 20.48 12.29
N ASP A 297 0.85 21.60 12.91
CA ASP A 297 1.36 21.59 14.30
C ASP A 297 0.28 21.17 15.27
N LYS A 298 -0.98 21.57 15.04
CA LYS A 298 -2.12 21.09 15.83
C LYS A 298 -2.40 19.63 15.64
N ILE A 299 -2.31 19.14 14.38
CA ILE A 299 -2.46 17.71 14.09
C ILE A 299 -1.36 16.92 14.82
N LEU A 300 -0.11 17.35 14.71
CA LEU A 300 1.03 16.74 15.41
C LEU A 300 0.83 16.76 16.93
N GLY A 301 0.41 17.90 17.50
CA GLY A 301 0.10 18.02 18.93
C GLY A 301 -0.90 16.97 19.40
N THR A 302 -2.03 16.82 18.67
CA THR A 302 -3.04 15.79 18.95
C THR A 302 -2.47 14.37 18.84
N MET A 303 -1.63 14.10 17.83
CA MET A 303 -0.99 12.78 17.71
C MET A 303 -0.10 12.48 18.92
N LEU A 304 0.69 13.45 19.39
CA LEU A 304 1.57 13.28 20.54
C LEU A 304 0.80 13.07 21.85
N GLU A 305 -0.32 13.75 22.06
CA GLU A 305 -1.21 13.52 23.20
C GLU A 305 -1.75 12.07 23.20
N ILE A 306 -2.30 11.61 22.09
CA ILE A 306 -2.81 10.24 21.95
C ILE A 306 -1.69 9.18 22.15
N LEU A 307 -0.48 9.45 21.67
CA LEU A 307 0.64 8.55 21.86
C LEU A 307 1.06 8.42 23.33
N ARG A 308 0.95 9.52 24.13
CA ARG A 308 1.15 9.49 25.59
C ARG A 308 0.03 8.73 26.30
N GLU A 309 -1.23 9.00 25.95
CA GLU A 309 -2.39 8.28 26.51
C GLU A 309 -2.35 6.77 26.28
N LYS A 310 -1.73 6.35 25.16
CA LYS A 310 -1.54 4.94 24.81
C LYS A 310 -0.23 4.36 25.35
N ASP A 311 0.54 5.08 26.15
CA ASP A 311 1.86 4.69 26.68
C ASP A 311 2.87 4.25 25.60
N ILE A 312 2.75 4.82 24.38
CA ILE A 312 3.69 4.54 23.27
C ILE A 312 4.92 5.45 23.38
N ILE A 313 4.75 6.66 23.87
CA ILE A 313 5.82 7.61 24.20
C ILE A 313 5.64 8.10 25.65
N LYS A 314 6.72 8.65 26.21
CA LYS A 314 6.74 9.25 27.56
C LYS A 314 6.17 10.67 27.57
#